data_4a97a95dfab317e0c27661cb8c5cf785
#
_entry.id   4a97a95dfab317e0c27661cb8c5cf785
#
_cell.length_a   1.000
_cell.length_b   1.000
_cell.length_c   1.000
_cell.angle_alpha   90.00
_cell.angle_beta   90.00
_cell.angle_gamma   90.00
#
_symmetry.space_group_name_H-M   'P 1'
#
loop_
_entity.id
_entity.type
_entity.pdbx_description
1 polymer ?
#
loop_
_entity_poly.entity_id
_entity_poly.type
_entity_poly.pdbx_seq_one_letter_code
_entity_poly.pdbx_strand_id
1 'polypeptide(L)'
;MEYRRCGTSGLLLPAVSLGLWHNFGDSHPGSTQRAVLRRAFDRGITHFDLANNYGPPYGQAEINFGRIMATDFKPYRDELIISSKAGYDMWPGPYGQGGSRKYLIASCDQSLKRMGLDYVDIFYSHRFDPETPLEETMGALDRIVRSGRALYAGISSYDPTETERAATIARDLGTPLLIHQPRYNMFDRWIEDGLVDTCEQEGMGIICFSPLAQGILTDKYLRGVPAQSRAGMGAVSLRPDQIDDATRAAIAALNEVAKDRDQTLAQMALSWILREPRITSVLVGASSVPQLDSDIDALGATPFTDDERVRIESVLADHVL
;
A
#
# COMPACT_ATOMS: atom_id res chain seq x y z
N MET A 1 -15.06 -11.30 -1.28
CA MET A 1 -14.28 -10.13 -0.77
C MET A 1 -15.02 -9.53 0.40
N GLU A 2 -14.33 -9.29 1.50
CA GLU A 2 -14.81 -8.49 2.63
C GLU A 2 -14.53 -7.01 2.36
N TYR A 3 -15.48 -6.12 2.72
CA TYR A 3 -15.30 -4.68 2.62
C TYR A 3 -15.35 -4.05 4.02
N ARG A 4 -14.38 -3.19 4.32
CA ARG A 4 -14.20 -2.54 5.61
C ARG A 4 -14.38 -1.03 5.49
N ARG A 5 -15.01 -0.42 6.48
CA ARG A 5 -15.19 1.03 6.51
C ARG A 5 -13.83 1.73 6.68
N CYS A 6 -13.61 2.76 5.88
CA CYS A 6 -12.40 3.58 5.95
C CYS A 6 -12.57 4.66 7.03
N GLY A 7 -12.08 4.37 8.23
CA GLY A 7 -12.27 5.23 9.40
C GLY A 7 -13.75 5.51 9.68
N THR A 8 -14.10 6.75 9.96
CA THR A 8 -15.47 7.22 10.21
C THR A 8 -16.20 7.67 8.93
N SER A 9 -15.55 7.57 7.76
CA SER A 9 -16.12 8.02 6.48
C SER A 9 -17.21 7.07 5.97
N GLY A 10 -17.92 7.49 4.91
CA GLY A 10 -18.87 6.65 4.18
C GLY A 10 -18.22 5.63 3.24
N LEU A 11 -16.89 5.73 3.00
CA LEU A 11 -16.20 4.90 2.03
C LEU A 11 -15.91 3.50 2.60
N LEU A 12 -16.14 2.47 1.78
CA LEU A 12 -15.72 1.10 2.06
C LEU A 12 -14.56 0.73 1.14
N LEU A 13 -13.53 0.09 1.69
CA LEU A 13 -12.43 -0.49 0.90
C LEU A 13 -12.46 -2.02 1.01
N PRO A 14 -12.03 -2.75 -0.04
CA PRO A 14 -11.82 -4.18 0.07
C PRO A 14 -10.70 -4.46 1.08
N ALA A 15 -10.83 -5.51 1.88
CA ALA A 15 -9.81 -5.88 2.88
C ALA A 15 -8.43 -6.17 2.24
N VAL A 16 -8.42 -6.56 0.96
CA VAL A 16 -7.22 -6.66 0.12
C VAL A 16 -7.36 -5.70 -1.05
N SER A 17 -6.39 -4.80 -1.22
CA SER A 17 -6.27 -3.84 -2.32
C SER A 17 -5.06 -4.19 -3.18
N LEU A 18 -5.04 -3.77 -4.45
CA LEU A 18 -3.94 -4.06 -5.37
C LEU A 18 -3.02 -2.85 -5.54
N GLY A 19 -1.74 -3.00 -5.13
CA GLY A 19 -0.69 -2.02 -5.35
C GLY A 19 -0.02 -2.19 -6.72
N LEU A 20 0.04 -1.13 -7.49
CA LEU A 20 0.52 -1.14 -8.87
C LEU A 20 1.95 -0.55 -8.99
N TRP A 21 2.88 -1.02 -8.17
CA TRP A 21 4.27 -0.54 -8.20
C TRP A 21 5.10 -1.27 -9.27
N HIS A 22 6.14 -2.03 -8.88
CA HIS A 22 7.15 -2.62 -9.78
C HIS A 22 6.57 -3.48 -10.92
N ASN A 23 5.51 -4.25 -10.66
CA ASN A 23 4.95 -5.19 -11.63
C ASN A 23 4.12 -4.49 -12.73
N PHE A 24 3.93 -3.18 -12.63
CA PHE A 24 3.13 -2.38 -13.56
C PHE A 24 3.96 -1.38 -14.38
N GLY A 25 5.30 -1.38 -14.24
CA GLY A 25 6.22 -0.70 -15.15
C GLY A 25 6.43 -1.46 -16.47
N ASP A 26 7.36 -0.96 -17.30
CA ASP A 26 7.65 -1.55 -18.62
C ASP A 26 8.46 -2.85 -18.56
N SER A 27 8.99 -3.23 -17.39
CA SER A 27 9.70 -4.49 -17.17
C SER A 27 8.79 -5.73 -17.20
N HIS A 28 7.47 -5.54 -17.17
CA HIS A 28 6.49 -6.63 -17.14
C HIS A 28 5.55 -6.55 -18.35
N PRO A 29 5.17 -7.71 -18.96
CA PRO A 29 4.28 -7.72 -20.12
C PRO A 29 2.92 -7.11 -19.80
N GLY A 30 2.43 -6.21 -20.67
CA GLY A 30 1.11 -5.58 -20.52
C GLY A 30 -0.05 -6.59 -20.49
N SER A 31 0.09 -7.75 -21.15
CA SER A 31 -0.89 -8.84 -21.05
C SER A 31 -1.00 -9.42 -19.63
N THR A 32 0.12 -9.55 -18.92
CA THR A 32 0.13 -10.00 -17.51
C THR A 32 -0.49 -8.96 -16.60
N GLN A 33 -0.12 -7.68 -16.78
CA GLN A 33 -0.70 -6.55 -16.02
C GLN A 33 -2.22 -6.53 -16.18
N ARG A 34 -2.70 -6.63 -17.43
CA ARG A 34 -4.13 -6.68 -17.75
C ARG A 34 -4.84 -7.88 -17.12
N ALA A 35 -4.23 -9.07 -17.18
CA ALA A 35 -4.80 -10.28 -16.59
C ALA A 35 -4.92 -10.17 -15.06
N VAL A 36 -3.90 -9.63 -14.37
CA VAL A 36 -3.90 -9.41 -12.92
C VAL A 36 -4.98 -8.39 -12.54
N LEU A 37 -5.09 -7.25 -13.23
CA LEU A 37 -6.12 -6.23 -12.94
C LEU A 37 -7.54 -6.78 -13.13
N ARG A 38 -7.79 -7.49 -14.23
CA ARG A 38 -9.12 -8.11 -14.49
C ARG A 38 -9.45 -9.13 -13.42
N ARG A 39 -8.50 -10.01 -13.08
CA ARG A 39 -8.71 -11.00 -12.04
C ARG A 39 -8.95 -10.37 -10.67
N ALA A 40 -8.24 -9.29 -10.35
CA ALA A 40 -8.45 -8.54 -9.12
C ALA A 40 -9.90 -8.03 -9.02
N PHE A 41 -10.38 -7.38 -10.07
CA PHE A 41 -11.75 -6.89 -10.14
C PHE A 41 -12.78 -8.03 -10.04
N ASP A 42 -12.60 -9.12 -10.79
CA ASP A 42 -13.46 -10.31 -10.75
C ASP A 42 -13.53 -10.96 -9.36
N ARG A 43 -12.44 -10.83 -8.55
CA ARG A 43 -12.36 -11.30 -7.16
C ARG A 43 -12.88 -10.28 -6.14
N GLY A 44 -13.33 -9.10 -6.61
CA GLY A 44 -13.89 -8.04 -5.77
C GLY A 44 -12.87 -7.07 -5.20
N ILE A 45 -11.65 -7.01 -5.74
CA ILE A 45 -10.72 -5.90 -5.47
C ILE A 45 -11.17 -4.71 -6.31
N THR A 46 -11.70 -3.69 -5.64
CA THR A 46 -12.15 -2.45 -6.26
C THR A 46 -11.16 -1.29 -6.08
N HIS A 47 -10.13 -1.45 -5.25
CA HIS A 47 -9.13 -0.42 -5.00
C HIS A 47 -7.80 -0.74 -5.68
N PHE A 48 -7.37 0.17 -6.56
CA PHE A 48 -6.09 0.16 -7.26
C PHE A 48 -5.25 1.34 -6.80
N ASP A 49 -4.06 1.05 -6.24
CA ASP A 49 -3.20 2.03 -5.61
C ASP A 49 -1.94 2.28 -6.43
N LEU A 50 -1.77 3.53 -6.88
CA LEU A 50 -0.65 4.01 -7.68
C LEU A 50 0.15 5.11 -6.95
N ALA A 51 1.18 5.61 -7.61
CA ALA A 51 1.88 6.84 -7.29
C ALA A 51 2.52 7.43 -8.56
N ASN A 52 2.77 8.74 -8.57
CA ASN A 52 3.33 9.44 -9.72
C ASN A 52 4.66 8.83 -10.20
N ASN A 53 5.49 8.34 -9.27
CA ASN A 53 6.81 7.78 -9.56
C ASN A 53 6.85 6.25 -9.66
N TYR A 54 5.70 5.57 -9.70
CA TYR A 54 5.67 4.11 -9.88
C TYR A 54 6.02 3.69 -11.31
N GLY A 55 6.76 2.59 -11.38
CA GLY A 55 7.31 2.01 -12.60
C GLY A 55 8.30 0.90 -12.28
N PRO A 56 9.46 0.76 -12.93
CA PRO A 56 10.17 1.71 -13.81
C PRO A 56 9.62 1.79 -15.24
N PRO A 57 9.94 2.89 -15.98
CA PRO A 57 10.40 4.20 -15.47
C PRO A 57 9.33 4.95 -14.70
N TYR A 58 9.67 6.05 -14.03
CA TYR A 58 8.71 6.85 -13.26
C TYR A 58 7.51 7.28 -14.11
N GLY A 59 6.30 7.11 -13.56
CA GLY A 59 5.03 7.40 -14.24
C GLY A 59 4.51 6.29 -15.14
N GLN A 60 5.32 5.26 -15.42
CA GLN A 60 4.92 4.22 -16.36
C GLN A 60 3.78 3.34 -15.85
N ALA A 61 3.74 3.09 -14.54
CA ALA A 61 2.64 2.33 -13.94
C ALA A 61 1.29 3.03 -14.18
N GLU A 62 1.23 4.35 -14.02
CA GLU A 62 0.02 5.15 -14.30
C GLU A 62 -0.35 5.14 -15.80
N ILE A 63 0.64 5.20 -16.70
CA ILE A 63 0.42 5.11 -18.15
C ILE A 63 -0.15 3.73 -18.52
N ASN A 64 0.44 2.66 -18.02
CA ASN A 64 -0.01 1.29 -18.32
C ASN A 64 -1.40 1.02 -17.73
N PHE A 65 -1.64 1.46 -16.49
CA PHE A 65 -2.96 1.40 -15.88
C PHE A 65 -4.00 2.18 -16.69
N GLY A 66 -3.69 3.41 -17.11
CA GLY A 66 -4.58 4.27 -17.90
C GLY A 66 -5.01 3.62 -19.23
N ARG A 67 -4.09 2.92 -19.92
CA ARG A 67 -4.40 2.16 -21.13
C ARG A 67 -5.41 1.03 -20.86
N ILE A 68 -5.22 0.29 -19.77
CA ILE A 68 -6.12 -0.80 -19.38
C ILE A 68 -7.46 -0.22 -18.88
N MET A 69 -7.42 0.86 -18.11
CA MET A 69 -8.61 1.57 -17.64
C MET A 69 -9.50 2.00 -18.80
N ALA A 70 -8.91 2.59 -19.85
CA ALA A 70 -9.64 3.08 -21.03
C ALA A 70 -10.33 1.96 -21.82
N THR A 71 -9.76 0.76 -21.83
CA THR A 71 -10.28 -0.38 -22.63
C THR A 71 -11.16 -1.33 -21.83
N ASP A 72 -10.76 -1.65 -20.58
CA ASP A 72 -11.39 -2.73 -19.82
C ASP A 72 -12.32 -2.22 -18.72
N PHE A 73 -12.00 -1.07 -18.10
CA PHE A 73 -12.66 -0.61 -16.88
C PHE A 73 -13.43 0.69 -17.03
N LYS A 74 -13.42 1.33 -18.19
CA LYS A 74 -14.15 2.58 -18.41
C LYS A 74 -15.62 2.52 -17.99
N PRO A 75 -16.38 1.44 -18.28
CA PRO A 75 -17.77 1.32 -17.83
C PRO A 75 -17.94 1.17 -16.31
N TYR A 76 -16.87 0.81 -15.60
CA TYR A 76 -16.86 0.49 -14.17
C TYR A 76 -16.16 1.57 -13.32
N ARG A 77 -15.90 2.77 -13.89
CA ARG A 77 -15.16 3.83 -13.17
C ARG A 77 -15.77 4.15 -11.80
N ASP A 78 -17.08 4.18 -11.70
CA ASP A 78 -17.79 4.51 -10.47
C ASP A 78 -17.85 3.34 -9.46
N GLU A 79 -17.44 2.14 -9.87
CA GLU A 79 -17.28 0.97 -9.01
C GLU A 79 -15.85 0.83 -8.47
N LEU A 80 -14.92 1.66 -8.95
CA LEU A 80 -13.50 1.59 -8.60
C LEU A 80 -13.08 2.73 -7.70
N ILE A 81 -12.19 2.42 -6.78
CA ILE A 81 -11.40 3.39 -6.02
C ILE A 81 -10.00 3.42 -6.64
N ILE A 82 -9.62 4.55 -7.18
CA ILE A 82 -8.30 4.75 -7.78
C ILE A 82 -7.56 5.77 -6.94
N SER A 83 -6.38 5.41 -6.46
CA SER A 83 -5.53 6.30 -5.69
C SER A 83 -4.20 6.58 -6.38
N SER A 84 -3.69 7.79 -6.19
CA SER A 84 -2.32 8.14 -6.56
C SER A 84 -1.68 9.06 -5.51
N LYS A 85 -0.36 9.25 -5.60
CA LYS A 85 0.45 9.88 -4.57
C LYS A 85 1.58 10.71 -5.19
N ALA A 86 2.03 11.74 -4.47
CA ALA A 86 3.26 12.45 -4.78
C ALA A 86 4.03 12.83 -3.50
N GLY A 87 5.37 12.81 -3.57
CA GLY A 87 6.25 13.10 -2.42
C GLY A 87 7.71 12.74 -2.68
N TYR A 88 7.95 11.66 -3.43
CA TYR A 88 9.28 11.22 -3.84
C TYR A 88 9.67 11.83 -5.19
N ASP A 89 10.94 11.61 -5.60
CA ASP A 89 11.50 12.09 -6.86
C ASP A 89 10.64 11.70 -8.06
N MET A 90 10.38 12.68 -8.93
CA MET A 90 9.64 12.45 -10.17
C MET A 90 10.33 13.07 -11.38
N TRP A 91 10.97 14.22 -11.24
CA TRP A 91 11.75 14.88 -12.28
C TRP A 91 12.95 15.63 -11.69
N PRO A 92 14.00 15.91 -12.49
CA PRO A 92 15.18 16.63 -12.01
C PRO A 92 14.88 18.09 -11.62
N GLY A 93 15.72 18.62 -10.71
CA GLY A 93 15.66 20.02 -10.30
C GLY A 93 14.87 20.25 -9.02
N PRO A 94 14.75 21.51 -8.57
CA PRO A 94 14.30 21.84 -7.20
C PRO A 94 12.78 21.67 -6.96
N TYR A 95 12.02 21.33 -7.99
CA TYR A 95 10.57 21.23 -7.92
C TYR A 95 10.03 19.83 -8.20
N GLY A 96 10.91 18.82 -8.22
CA GLY A 96 10.57 17.45 -8.63
C GLY A 96 10.31 16.49 -7.50
N GLN A 97 10.24 16.94 -6.23
CA GLN A 97 9.99 16.14 -5.04
C GLN A 97 9.45 16.97 -3.87
N GLY A 98 9.12 16.31 -2.76
CA GLY A 98 8.76 16.93 -1.50
C GLY A 98 7.26 17.20 -1.34
N GLY A 99 6.91 18.06 -0.35
CA GLY A 99 5.54 18.35 0.05
C GLY A 99 5.01 19.69 -0.46
N SER A 100 5.78 20.44 -1.26
CA SER A 100 5.38 21.79 -1.68
C SER A 100 4.09 21.79 -2.50
N ARG A 101 3.30 22.85 -2.34
CA ARG A 101 2.07 23.07 -3.13
C ARG A 101 2.33 22.98 -4.62
N LYS A 102 3.46 23.55 -5.09
CA LYS A 102 3.82 23.51 -6.51
C LYS A 102 3.99 22.07 -6.99
N TYR A 103 4.72 21.24 -6.23
CA TYR A 103 5.00 19.85 -6.61
C TYR A 103 3.75 18.98 -6.54
N LEU A 104 2.97 19.06 -5.45
CA LEU A 104 1.80 18.19 -5.25
C LEU A 104 0.72 18.45 -6.30
N ILE A 105 0.39 19.72 -6.59
CA ILE A 105 -0.63 20.05 -7.60
C ILE A 105 -0.17 19.66 -9.00
N ALA A 106 1.08 19.98 -9.37
CA ALA A 106 1.63 19.60 -10.67
C ALA A 106 1.67 18.06 -10.85
N SER A 107 2.03 17.32 -9.79
CA SER A 107 2.05 15.86 -9.80
C SER A 107 0.65 15.26 -9.96
N CYS A 108 -0.35 15.81 -9.26
CA CYS A 108 -1.74 15.38 -9.41
C CYS A 108 -2.22 15.58 -10.86
N ASP A 109 -2.00 16.74 -11.45
CA ASP A 109 -2.37 17.04 -12.83
C ASP A 109 -1.69 16.10 -13.84
N GLN A 110 -0.40 15.79 -13.63
CA GLN A 110 0.35 14.86 -14.46
C GLN A 110 -0.15 13.41 -14.29
N SER A 111 -0.50 12.99 -13.07
CA SER A 111 -1.04 11.66 -12.78
C SER A 111 -2.38 11.45 -13.47
N LEU A 112 -3.30 12.41 -13.37
CA LEU A 112 -4.59 12.39 -14.08
C LEU A 112 -4.39 12.27 -15.59
N LYS A 113 -3.46 13.06 -16.15
CA LYS A 113 -3.14 13.01 -17.58
C LYS A 113 -2.57 11.65 -18.01
N ARG A 114 -1.66 11.03 -17.22
CA ARG A 114 -1.09 9.72 -17.53
C ARG A 114 -2.15 8.63 -17.49
N MET A 115 -3.04 8.67 -16.50
CA MET A 115 -4.12 7.70 -16.36
C MET A 115 -5.31 7.95 -17.28
N GLY A 116 -5.43 9.15 -17.88
CA GLY A 116 -6.59 9.52 -18.70
C GLY A 116 -7.87 9.66 -17.87
N LEU A 117 -7.76 10.16 -16.65
CA LEU A 117 -8.87 10.33 -15.70
C LEU A 117 -9.13 11.79 -15.41
N ASP A 118 -10.40 12.13 -15.14
CA ASP A 118 -10.80 13.46 -14.70
C ASP A 118 -10.49 13.68 -13.22
N TYR A 119 -10.55 12.62 -12.40
CA TYR A 119 -10.24 12.63 -10.98
C TYR A 119 -9.73 11.27 -10.50
N VAL A 120 -9.01 11.27 -9.37
CA VAL A 120 -8.75 10.07 -8.56
C VAL A 120 -9.65 10.08 -7.33
N ASP A 121 -9.92 8.91 -6.75
CA ASP A 121 -10.73 8.86 -5.54
C ASP A 121 -9.94 9.35 -4.32
N ILE A 122 -8.66 8.95 -4.22
CA ILE A 122 -7.80 9.36 -3.10
C ILE A 122 -6.47 9.89 -3.66
N PHE A 123 -6.07 11.10 -3.23
CA PHE A 123 -4.74 11.61 -3.51
C PHE A 123 -3.94 11.78 -2.23
N TYR A 124 -2.72 11.20 -2.18
CA TYR A 124 -1.90 11.18 -0.99
C TYR A 124 -0.70 12.14 -1.06
N SER A 125 -0.38 12.76 0.08
CA SER A 125 1.02 13.11 0.37
C SER A 125 1.78 11.83 0.68
N HIS A 126 2.74 11.48 -0.20
CA HIS A 126 3.38 10.15 -0.22
C HIS A 126 4.36 9.91 0.93
N ARG A 127 4.88 10.99 1.51
CA ARG A 127 5.71 11.00 2.72
C ARG A 127 5.65 12.35 3.38
N PHE A 128 5.98 12.39 4.66
CA PHE A 128 6.28 13.66 5.35
C PHE A 128 7.50 14.35 4.73
N ASP A 129 7.42 15.67 4.59
CA ASP A 129 8.52 16.51 4.12
C ASP A 129 8.85 17.54 5.22
N PRO A 130 9.96 17.36 5.96
CA PRO A 130 10.33 18.23 7.07
C PRO A 130 10.76 19.64 6.61
N GLU A 131 11.09 19.81 5.32
CA GLU A 131 11.53 21.09 4.77
C GLU A 131 10.36 21.96 4.27
N THR A 132 9.15 21.38 4.18
CA THR A 132 7.94 22.10 3.76
C THR A 132 7.03 22.32 4.96
N PRO A 133 6.54 23.56 5.23
CA PRO A 133 5.52 23.78 6.25
C PRO A 133 4.32 22.85 6.02
N LEU A 134 3.88 22.16 7.08
CA LEU A 134 2.80 21.18 6.97
C LEU A 134 1.49 21.80 6.50
N GLU A 135 1.25 23.06 6.84
CA GLU A 135 0.11 23.87 6.37
C GLU A 135 0.12 24.06 4.86
N GLU A 136 1.30 24.14 4.23
CA GLU A 136 1.41 24.24 2.77
C GLU A 136 1.05 22.92 2.11
N THR A 137 1.53 21.79 2.66
CA THR A 137 1.23 20.43 2.18
C THR A 137 -0.26 20.13 2.30
N MET A 138 -0.86 20.36 3.47
CA MET A 138 -2.29 20.14 3.69
C MET A 138 -3.14 21.10 2.86
N GLY A 139 -2.74 22.36 2.73
CA GLY A 139 -3.40 23.33 1.83
C GLY A 139 -3.29 22.96 0.34
N ALA A 140 -2.28 22.21 -0.07
CA ALA A 140 -2.20 21.65 -1.42
C ALA A 140 -3.21 20.51 -1.61
N LEU A 141 -3.33 19.59 -0.64
CA LEU A 141 -4.32 18.52 -0.66
C LEU A 141 -5.75 19.07 -0.65
N ASP A 142 -6.04 20.06 0.22
CA ASP A 142 -7.33 20.77 0.24
C ASP A 142 -7.66 21.36 -1.14
N ARG A 143 -6.69 22.03 -1.78
CA ARG A 143 -6.89 22.58 -3.11
C ARG A 143 -7.16 21.52 -4.17
N ILE A 144 -6.50 20.38 -4.11
CA ILE A 144 -6.71 19.25 -5.02
C ILE A 144 -8.15 18.72 -4.87
N VAL A 145 -8.60 18.49 -3.64
CA VAL A 145 -9.97 18.02 -3.35
C VAL A 145 -11.02 19.05 -3.77
N ARG A 146 -10.91 20.29 -3.34
CA ARG A 146 -11.89 21.36 -3.67
C ARG A 146 -11.98 21.65 -5.17
N SER A 147 -10.91 21.38 -5.92
CA SER A 147 -10.93 21.54 -7.37
C SER A 147 -11.52 20.36 -8.13
N GLY A 148 -11.92 19.28 -7.44
CA GLY A 148 -12.49 18.08 -8.04
C GLY A 148 -11.47 17.13 -8.67
N ARG A 149 -10.16 17.31 -8.44
CA ARG A 149 -9.10 16.43 -8.93
C ARG A 149 -8.98 15.14 -8.11
N ALA A 150 -9.38 15.19 -6.85
CA ALA A 150 -9.55 14.03 -5.98
C ALA A 150 -10.84 14.17 -5.16
N LEU A 151 -11.43 13.04 -4.76
CA LEU A 151 -12.59 13.06 -3.86
C LEU A 151 -12.16 13.14 -2.40
N TYR A 152 -11.03 12.53 -2.06
CA TYR A 152 -10.50 12.46 -0.70
C TYR A 152 -8.99 12.72 -0.67
N ALA A 153 -8.51 13.20 0.48
CA ALA A 153 -7.11 13.36 0.79
C ALA A 153 -6.62 12.25 1.73
N GLY A 154 -5.38 11.79 1.53
CA GLY A 154 -4.69 10.84 2.40
C GLY A 154 -3.24 11.25 2.65
N ILE A 155 -2.61 10.59 3.62
CA ILE A 155 -1.18 10.73 3.92
C ILE A 155 -0.53 9.36 4.00
N SER A 156 0.80 9.30 3.84
CA SER A 156 1.57 8.07 3.90
C SER A 156 2.89 8.30 4.64
N SER A 157 3.27 7.36 5.50
CA SER A 157 4.55 7.37 6.20
C SER A 157 4.80 8.62 7.06
N TYR A 158 3.77 9.13 7.71
CA TYR A 158 3.83 10.14 8.77
C TYR A 158 3.91 9.42 10.13
N ASP A 159 4.65 9.95 11.06
CA ASP A 159 4.63 9.44 12.44
C ASP A 159 3.31 9.82 13.17
N PRO A 160 3.06 9.32 14.40
CA PRO A 160 1.84 9.65 15.13
C PRO A 160 1.64 11.15 15.36
N THR A 161 2.71 11.86 15.74
CA THR A 161 2.66 13.31 16.03
C THR A 161 2.36 14.12 14.75
N GLU A 162 3.05 13.79 13.67
CA GLU A 162 2.85 14.45 12.37
C GLU A 162 1.47 14.14 11.78
N THR A 163 0.97 12.91 12.03
CA THR A 163 -0.39 12.50 11.62
C THR A 163 -1.45 13.33 12.34
N GLU A 164 -1.36 13.48 13.67
CA GLU A 164 -2.28 14.30 14.46
C GLU A 164 -2.28 15.77 14.00
N ARG A 165 -1.08 16.35 13.80
CA ARG A 165 -0.94 17.71 13.30
C ARG A 165 -1.53 17.88 11.91
N ALA A 166 -1.24 16.95 11.00
CA ALA A 166 -1.77 16.98 9.63
C ALA A 166 -3.30 16.87 9.62
N ALA A 167 -3.87 15.96 10.41
CA ALA A 167 -5.30 15.77 10.53
C ALA A 167 -6.00 17.00 11.08
N THR A 168 -5.41 17.66 12.09
CA THR A 168 -5.94 18.93 12.66
C THR A 168 -5.97 20.03 11.60
N ILE A 169 -4.86 20.28 10.89
CA ILE A 169 -4.78 21.29 9.84
C ILE A 169 -5.79 21.00 8.72
N ALA A 170 -5.86 19.75 8.27
CA ALA A 170 -6.76 19.34 7.19
C ALA A 170 -8.24 19.52 7.58
N ARG A 171 -8.60 19.22 8.83
CA ARG A 171 -9.95 19.43 9.39
C ARG A 171 -10.30 20.92 9.46
N ASP A 172 -9.36 21.76 9.90
CA ASP A 172 -9.56 23.23 9.96
C ASP A 172 -9.74 23.85 8.57
N LEU A 173 -9.10 23.27 7.56
CA LEU A 173 -9.31 23.62 6.15
C LEU A 173 -10.66 23.13 5.59
N GLY A 174 -11.36 22.21 6.29
CA GLY A 174 -12.62 21.60 5.85
C GLY A 174 -12.45 20.43 4.90
N THR A 175 -11.24 19.85 4.82
CA THR A 175 -10.91 18.66 4.02
C THR A 175 -10.26 17.61 4.95
N PRO A 176 -11.03 16.94 5.81
CA PRO A 176 -10.48 15.94 6.73
C PRO A 176 -9.76 14.83 5.97
N LEU A 177 -8.66 14.33 6.55
CA LEU A 177 -7.91 13.22 5.98
C LEU A 177 -8.74 11.93 6.10
N LEU A 178 -8.86 11.21 4.98
CA LEU A 178 -9.60 9.96 4.91
C LEU A 178 -8.82 8.78 5.51
N ILE A 179 -7.51 8.71 5.20
CA ILE A 179 -6.75 7.48 5.33
C ILE A 179 -5.26 7.75 5.47
N HIS A 180 -4.60 6.92 6.28
CA HIS A 180 -3.15 6.84 6.38
C HIS A 180 -2.63 5.55 5.73
N GLN A 181 -1.56 5.66 4.93
CA GLN A 181 -0.91 4.51 4.31
C GLN A 181 0.50 4.29 4.90
N PRO A 182 0.66 3.48 5.97
CA PRO A 182 1.95 3.14 6.56
C PRO A 182 2.50 1.82 6.02
N ARG A 183 3.81 1.60 6.19
CA ARG A 183 4.41 0.27 6.10
C ARG A 183 4.08 -0.51 7.37
N TYR A 184 3.55 -1.73 7.19
CA TYR A 184 3.24 -2.62 8.30
C TYR A 184 3.29 -4.09 7.87
N ASN A 185 4.00 -4.90 8.63
CA ASN A 185 4.08 -6.35 8.47
C ASN A 185 4.60 -6.99 9.77
N MET A 186 4.70 -8.32 9.82
CA MET A 186 5.14 -9.04 11.01
C MET A 186 6.53 -8.64 11.52
N PHE A 187 7.44 -8.19 10.61
CA PHE A 187 8.80 -7.76 10.96
C PHE A 187 8.94 -6.25 11.16
N ASP A 188 7.95 -5.46 10.80
CA ASP A 188 7.97 -4.00 10.91
C ASP A 188 6.65 -3.53 11.50
N ARG A 189 6.66 -3.31 12.81
CA ARG A 189 5.47 -3.11 13.65
C ARG A 189 5.37 -1.71 14.25
N TRP A 190 6.14 -0.75 13.76
CA TRP A 190 6.23 0.60 14.30
C TRP A 190 4.89 1.32 14.47
N ILE A 191 3.89 0.97 13.66
CA ILE A 191 2.56 1.60 13.73
C ILE A 191 1.80 1.24 15.02
N GLU A 192 2.16 0.14 15.67
CA GLU A 192 1.56 -0.31 16.92
C GLU A 192 1.93 0.63 18.08
N ASP A 193 3.01 1.41 17.93
CA ASP A 193 3.45 2.43 18.88
C ASP A 193 2.78 3.78 18.56
N GLY A 194 1.48 3.86 18.82
CA GLY A 194 0.67 5.07 18.82
C GLY A 194 -0.01 5.43 17.48
N LEU A 195 0.49 5.04 16.31
CA LEU A 195 -0.11 5.47 15.04
C LEU A 195 -1.54 4.93 14.84
N VAL A 196 -1.76 3.66 15.21
CA VAL A 196 -3.10 3.04 15.07
C VAL A 196 -4.12 3.79 15.93
N ASP A 197 -3.73 4.14 17.17
CA ASP A 197 -4.57 4.90 18.10
C ASP A 197 -4.82 6.33 17.61
N THR A 198 -3.79 6.99 17.06
CA THR A 198 -3.92 8.33 16.46
C THR A 198 -4.88 8.30 15.28
N CYS A 199 -4.76 7.34 14.37
CA CYS A 199 -5.68 7.22 13.23
C CYS A 199 -7.12 6.97 13.69
N GLU A 200 -7.33 6.13 14.70
CA GLU A 200 -8.67 5.88 15.26
C GLU A 200 -9.28 7.15 15.87
N GLN A 201 -8.51 7.91 16.66
CA GLN A 201 -8.93 9.17 17.28
C GLN A 201 -9.29 10.24 16.22
N GLU A 202 -8.52 10.31 15.16
CA GLU A 202 -8.75 11.23 14.05
C GLU A 202 -9.80 10.76 13.04
N GLY A 203 -10.37 9.56 13.24
CA GLY A 203 -11.39 8.97 12.36
C GLY A 203 -10.86 8.55 11.00
N MET A 204 -9.56 8.31 10.86
CA MET A 204 -8.88 7.90 9.64
C MET A 204 -8.85 6.38 9.49
N GLY A 205 -9.01 5.88 8.27
CA GLY A 205 -8.71 4.50 7.94
C GLY A 205 -7.19 4.24 7.83
N ILE A 206 -6.80 2.97 7.88
CA ILE A 206 -5.40 2.55 7.72
C ILE A 206 -5.33 1.52 6.59
N ILE A 207 -4.43 1.74 5.63
CA ILE A 207 -4.12 0.79 4.57
C ILE A 207 -2.63 0.50 4.56
N CYS A 208 -2.24 -0.77 4.77
CA CYS A 208 -0.85 -1.13 4.98
C CYS A 208 -0.15 -1.53 3.69
N PHE A 209 1.01 -0.91 3.39
CA PHE A 209 1.85 -1.35 2.28
C PHE A 209 2.99 -2.27 2.77
N SER A 210 3.60 -3.02 1.83
CA SER A 210 4.61 -4.06 2.09
C SER A 210 4.20 -5.11 3.14
N PRO A 211 2.97 -5.65 3.08
CA PRO A 211 2.47 -6.60 4.08
C PRO A 211 3.28 -7.90 4.14
N LEU A 212 3.98 -8.23 3.06
CA LEU A 212 4.85 -9.41 2.94
C LEU A 212 6.34 -9.06 3.07
N ALA A 213 6.70 -7.92 3.68
CA ALA A 213 8.09 -7.46 3.85
C ALA A 213 8.92 -7.60 2.55
N GLN A 214 8.42 -7.06 1.44
CA GLN A 214 9.02 -7.16 0.08
C GLN A 214 9.15 -8.61 -0.45
N GLY A 215 8.41 -9.56 0.13
CA GLY A 215 8.41 -10.97 -0.21
C GLY A 215 9.25 -11.85 0.73
N ILE A 216 9.82 -11.28 1.79
CA ILE A 216 10.52 -12.05 2.84
C ILE A 216 9.53 -12.99 3.56
N LEU A 217 8.33 -12.53 3.85
CA LEU A 217 7.26 -13.32 4.48
C LEU A 217 6.56 -14.26 3.47
N THR A 218 7.39 -15.04 2.76
CA THR A 218 6.96 -16.11 1.86
C THR A 218 7.92 -17.30 1.99
N ASP A 219 7.58 -18.44 1.45
CA ASP A 219 8.44 -19.64 1.40
C ASP A 219 9.65 -19.50 0.45
N LYS A 220 9.68 -18.45 -0.36
CA LYS A 220 10.67 -18.20 -1.41
C LYS A 220 12.12 -18.20 -0.90
N TYR A 221 12.34 -17.67 0.30
CA TYR A 221 13.68 -17.48 0.87
C TYR A 221 14.11 -18.56 1.88
N LEU A 222 13.29 -19.56 2.15
CA LEU A 222 13.59 -20.67 3.06
C LEU A 222 14.86 -21.44 2.69
N ARG A 223 15.18 -21.54 1.39
CA ARG A 223 16.31 -22.33 0.87
C ARG A 223 17.45 -21.45 0.32
N GLY A 224 17.46 -20.15 0.64
CA GLY A 224 18.41 -19.19 0.13
C GLY A 224 17.75 -18.11 -0.74
N VAL A 225 18.56 -17.27 -1.38
CA VAL A 225 18.09 -16.16 -2.22
C VAL A 225 18.03 -16.62 -3.69
N PRO A 226 16.82 -16.85 -4.28
CA PRO A 226 16.72 -17.21 -5.69
C PRO A 226 17.20 -16.07 -6.60
N ALA A 227 17.94 -16.39 -7.65
CA ALA A 227 18.52 -15.40 -8.57
C ALA A 227 17.46 -14.49 -9.22
N GLN A 228 16.24 -15.01 -9.45
CA GLN A 228 15.13 -14.26 -10.04
C GLN A 228 14.23 -13.56 -9.00
N SER A 229 14.57 -13.64 -7.70
CA SER A 229 13.86 -12.90 -6.66
C SER A 229 14.28 -11.41 -6.64
N ARG A 230 13.50 -10.57 -5.97
CA ARG A 230 13.85 -9.14 -5.80
C ARG A 230 15.24 -8.97 -5.22
N ALA A 231 15.57 -9.71 -4.16
CA ALA A 231 16.91 -9.68 -3.56
C ALA A 231 17.98 -10.20 -4.52
N GLY A 232 17.71 -11.30 -5.24
CA GLY A 232 18.67 -11.88 -6.20
C GLY A 232 18.95 -10.98 -7.42
N MET A 233 17.98 -10.15 -7.83
CA MET A 233 18.13 -9.17 -8.91
C MET A 233 18.71 -7.83 -8.45
N GLY A 234 19.04 -7.67 -7.17
CA GLY A 234 19.60 -6.44 -6.62
C GLY A 234 18.63 -5.27 -6.58
N ALA A 235 17.34 -5.54 -6.37
CA ALA A 235 16.36 -4.47 -6.22
C ALA A 235 16.68 -3.59 -5.01
N VAL A 236 16.60 -2.27 -5.19
CA VAL A 236 16.89 -1.28 -4.12
C VAL A 236 15.99 -1.49 -2.89
N SER A 237 14.78 -2.02 -3.10
CA SER A 237 13.78 -2.24 -2.04
C SER A 237 14.05 -3.47 -1.15
N LEU A 238 14.94 -4.39 -1.58
CA LEU A 238 15.30 -5.59 -0.82
C LEU A 238 16.70 -6.04 -1.20
N ARG A 239 17.67 -5.88 -0.27
CA ARG A 239 19.04 -6.32 -0.46
C ARG A 239 19.24 -7.76 0.05
N PRO A 240 20.18 -8.53 -0.56
CA PRO A 240 20.48 -9.90 -0.11
C PRO A 240 20.94 -9.99 1.35
N ASP A 241 21.64 -8.97 1.86
CA ASP A 241 22.15 -8.90 3.24
C ASP A 241 21.02 -8.75 4.30
N GLN A 242 19.82 -8.37 3.90
CA GLN A 242 18.64 -8.35 4.77
C GLN A 242 18.01 -9.74 4.97
N ILE A 243 18.50 -10.76 4.27
CA ILE A 243 18.03 -12.14 4.38
C ILE A 243 19.16 -13.00 4.99
N ASP A 244 19.55 -12.65 6.19
CA ASP A 244 20.58 -13.34 6.96
C ASP A 244 20.05 -14.67 7.57
N ASP A 245 20.90 -15.35 8.33
CA ASP A 245 20.55 -16.62 8.97
C ASP A 245 19.44 -16.46 10.01
N ALA A 246 19.41 -15.35 10.74
CA ALA A 246 18.38 -15.06 11.73
C ALA A 246 17.03 -14.85 11.07
N THR A 247 16.99 -14.04 9.98
CA THR A 247 15.79 -13.85 9.16
C THR A 247 15.28 -15.18 8.60
N ARG A 248 16.17 -16.03 8.08
CA ARG A 248 15.77 -17.36 7.57
C ARG A 248 15.22 -18.27 8.66
N ALA A 249 15.80 -18.24 9.85
CA ALA A 249 15.30 -19.01 10.99
C ALA A 249 13.89 -18.55 11.41
N ALA A 250 13.66 -17.23 11.47
CA ALA A 250 12.36 -16.66 11.76
C ALA A 250 11.30 -17.01 10.69
N ILE A 251 11.65 -16.89 9.40
CA ILE A 251 10.78 -17.31 8.29
C ILE A 251 10.43 -18.80 8.41
N ALA A 252 11.40 -19.66 8.72
CA ALA A 252 11.17 -21.10 8.86
C ALA A 252 10.22 -21.41 10.03
N ALA A 253 10.42 -20.77 11.19
CA ALA A 253 9.56 -20.95 12.36
C ALA A 253 8.12 -20.47 12.09
N LEU A 254 7.97 -19.28 11.48
CA LEU A 254 6.66 -18.75 11.08
C LEU A 254 5.97 -19.65 10.04
N ASN A 255 6.73 -20.22 9.11
CA ASN A 255 6.19 -21.11 8.09
C ASN A 255 5.66 -22.44 8.69
N GLU A 256 6.24 -22.95 9.78
CA GLU A 256 5.66 -24.08 10.50
C GLU A 256 4.31 -23.73 11.13
N VAL A 257 4.16 -22.53 11.72
CA VAL A 257 2.87 -22.07 12.23
C VAL A 257 1.85 -21.95 11.08
N ALA A 258 2.27 -21.42 9.93
CA ALA A 258 1.39 -21.29 8.76
C ALA A 258 0.91 -22.67 8.26
N LYS A 259 1.79 -23.67 8.20
CA LYS A 259 1.44 -25.05 7.81
C LYS A 259 0.44 -25.70 8.77
N ASP A 260 0.59 -25.50 10.08
CA ASP A 260 -0.35 -26.01 11.09
C ASP A 260 -1.76 -25.40 10.89
N ARG A 261 -1.84 -24.26 10.20
CA ARG A 261 -3.08 -23.55 9.85
C ARG A 261 -3.61 -23.85 8.45
N ASP A 262 -3.01 -24.79 7.72
CA ASP A 262 -3.29 -25.05 6.30
C ASP A 262 -3.15 -23.80 5.41
N GLN A 263 -2.20 -22.91 5.76
CA GLN A 263 -1.92 -21.67 5.04
C GLN A 263 -0.50 -21.66 4.47
N THR A 264 -0.28 -20.88 3.40
CA THR A 264 1.07 -20.41 3.07
C THR A 264 1.50 -19.35 4.07
N LEU A 265 2.81 -19.15 4.23
CA LEU A 265 3.34 -18.06 5.08
C LEU A 265 2.80 -16.69 4.64
N ALA A 266 2.68 -16.46 3.32
CA ALA A 266 2.10 -15.21 2.79
C ALA A 266 0.64 -15.03 3.23
N GLN A 267 -0.18 -16.06 3.14
CA GLN A 267 -1.58 -16.01 3.59
C GLN A 267 -1.67 -15.75 5.10
N MET A 268 -0.84 -16.42 5.89
CA MET A 268 -0.80 -16.19 7.34
C MET A 268 -0.36 -14.75 7.66
N ALA A 269 0.66 -14.22 6.98
CA ALA A 269 1.13 -12.85 7.20
C ALA A 269 0.05 -11.80 6.86
N LEU A 270 -0.71 -11.98 5.78
CA LEU A 270 -1.83 -11.12 5.43
C LEU A 270 -2.96 -11.21 6.47
N SER A 271 -3.33 -12.43 6.87
CA SER A 271 -4.34 -12.67 7.91
C SER A 271 -3.93 -12.06 9.25
N TRP A 272 -2.62 -12.12 9.57
CA TRP A 272 -2.08 -11.55 10.79
C TRP A 272 -2.23 -10.03 10.84
N ILE A 273 -2.00 -9.32 9.74
CA ILE A 273 -2.25 -7.87 9.67
C ILE A 273 -3.75 -7.59 9.81
N LEU A 274 -4.58 -8.30 9.06
CA LEU A 274 -6.03 -8.10 9.04
C LEU A 274 -6.77 -8.56 10.31
N ARG A 275 -6.04 -9.21 11.28
CA ARG A 275 -6.59 -9.52 12.60
C ARG A 275 -6.89 -8.27 13.43
N GLU A 276 -6.19 -7.17 13.14
CA GLU A 276 -6.44 -5.87 13.75
C GLU A 276 -7.63 -5.19 13.05
N PRO A 277 -8.76 -5.01 13.74
CA PRO A 277 -9.98 -4.52 13.11
C PRO A 277 -9.89 -3.06 12.63
N ARG A 278 -8.95 -2.28 13.18
CA ARG A 278 -8.68 -0.89 12.77
C ARG A 278 -7.90 -0.80 11.46
N ILE A 279 -7.30 -1.90 10.99
CA ILE A 279 -6.72 -1.96 9.65
C ILE A 279 -7.84 -2.15 8.62
N THR A 280 -8.01 -1.15 7.76
CA THR A 280 -9.05 -1.15 6.72
C THR A 280 -8.68 -2.12 5.58
N SER A 281 -7.43 -2.10 5.14
CA SER A 281 -7.00 -2.87 3.96
C SER A 281 -5.50 -3.14 3.98
N VAL A 282 -5.08 -4.17 3.23
CA VAL A 282 -3.67 -4.43 2.91
C VAL A 282 -3.42 -4.30 1.42
N LEU A 283 -2.31 -3.67 1.04
CA LEU A 283 -1.86 -3.52 -0.34
C LEU A 283 -0.98 -4.69 -0.74
N VAL A 284 -1.50 -5.60 -1.55
CA VAL A 284 -0.72 -6.68 -2.14
C VAL A 284 -0.20 -6.28 -3.52
N GLY A 285 0.99 -6.73 -3.85
CA GLY A 285 1.58 -6.58 -5.19
C GLY A 285 1.70 -7.96 -5.84
N ALA A 286 0.99 -8.22 -6.93
CA ALA A 286 1.02 -9.50 -7.62
C ALA A 286 1.74 -9.41 -8.97
N SER A 287 2.59 -10.40 -9.27
CA SER A 287 3.26 -10.56 -10.57
C SER A 287 2.54 -11.55 -11.48
N SER A 288 1.53 -12.26 -10.97
CA SER A 288 0.75 -13.25 -11.71
C SER A 288 -0.63 -13.42 -11.08
N VAL A 289 -1.55 -13.97 -11.88
CA VAL A 289 -2.92 -14.30 -11.42
C VAL A 289 -2.91 -15.35 -10.28
N PRO A 290 -2.14 -16.46 -10.35
CA PRO A 290 -2.09 -17.41 -9.24
C PRO A 290 -1.60 -16.80 -7.93
N GLN A 291 -0.61 -15.89 -7.98
CA GLN A 291 -0.15 -15.19 -6.78
C GLN A 291 -1.28 -14.32 -6.18
N LEU A 292 -1.95 -13.53 -7.03
CA LEU A 292 -3.07 -12.72 -6.58
C LEU A 292 -4.19 -13.55 -5.94
N ASP A 293 -4.57 -14.67 -6.57
CA ASP A 293 -5.59 -15.56 -6.03
C ASP A 293 -5.19 -16.11 -4.65
N SER A 294 -3.93 -16.55 -4.51
CA SER A 294 -3.39 -17.02 -3.23
C SER A 294 -3.44 -15.93 -2.14
N ASP A 295 -3.06 -14.69 -2.49
CA ASP A 295 -3.08 -13.57 -1.54
C ASP A 295 -4.53 -13.23 -1.10
N ILE A 296 -5.51 -13.29 -2.01
CA ILE A 296 -6.94 -13.08 -1.69
C ILE A 296 -7.49 -14.21 -0.80
N ASP A 297 -7.06 -15.44 -1.01
CA ASP A 297 -7.54 -16.60 -0.25
C ASP A 297 -7.14 -16.52 1.24
N ALA A 298 -6.20 -15.64 1.61
CA ALA A 298 -5.92 -15.29 3.01
C ALA A 298 -7.16 -14.82 3.80
N LEU A 299 -8.14 -14.24 3.11
CA LEU A 299 -9.40 -13.77 3.73
C LEU A 299 -10.29 -14.91 4.23
N GLY A 300 -10.07 -16.14 3.78
CA GLY A 300 -10.77 -17.34 4.26
C GLY A 300 -10.20 -17.95 5.53
N ALA A 301 -9.15 -17.35 6.11
CA ALA A 301 -8.45 -17.88 7.26
C ALA A 301 -9.31 -17.88 8.54
N THR A 302 -9.14 -18.91 9.35
CA THR A 302 -9.71 -18.94 10.71
C THR A 302 -9.01 -17.94 11.61
N PRO A 303 -9.68 -17.37 12.62
CA PRO A 303 -9.03 -16.54 13.64
C PRO A 303 -7.84 -17.25 14.29
N PHE A 304 -6.83 -16.47 14.69
CA PHE A 304 -5.68 -17.01 15.41
C PHE A 304 -6.09 -17.46 16.82
N THR A 305 -5.67 -18.66 17.21
CA THR A 305 -5.76 -19.12 18.60
C THR A 305 -4.73 -18.40 19.48
N ASP A 306 -4.90 -18.45 20.80
CA ASP A 306 -3.94 -17.84 21.72
C ASP A 306 -2.58 -18.53 21.64
N ASP A 307 -2.54 -19.87 21.47
CA ASP A 307 -1.30 -20.62 21.31
C ASP A 307 -0.54 -20.22 20.04
N GLU A 308 -1.24 -20.03 18.93
CA GLU A 308 -0.63 -19.55 17.68
C GLU A 308 -0.08 -18.13 17.84
N ARG A 309 -0.81 -17.25 18.53
CA ARG A 309 -0.35 -15.87 18.82
C ARG A 309 0.93 -15.90 19.65
N VAL A 310 0.98 -16.70 20.71
CA VAL A 310 2.17 -16.85 21.56
C VAL A 310 3.36 -17.36 20.77
N ARG A 311 3.16 -18.38 19.92
CA ARG A 311 4.23 -18.91 19.05
C ARG A 311 4.75 -17.84 18.06
N ILE A 312 3.85 -17.10 17.41
CA ILE A 312 4.22 -16.01 16.50
C ILE A 312 4.99 -14.93 17.23
N GLU A 313 4.46 -14.43 18.36
CA GLU A 313 5.10 -13.36 19.14
C GLU A 313 6.48 -13.80 19.67
N SER A 314 6.65 -15.06 20.08
CA SER A 314 7.97 -15.58 20.49
C SER A 314 9.01 -15.49 19.36
N VAL A 315 8.62 -15.83 18.13
CA VAL A 315 9.52 -15.73 16.97
C VAL A 315 9.84 -14.26 16.66
N LEU A 316 8.83 -13.38 16.74
CA LEU A 316 8.99 -11.96 16.41
C LEU A 316 9.77 -11.18 17.47
N ALA A 317 9.70 -11.56 18.75
CA ALA A 317 10.46 -10.93 19.83
C ALA A 317 11.98 -11.06 19.66
N ASP A 318 12.42 -12.18 19.05
CA ASP A 318 13.83 -12.44 18.77
C ASP A 318 14.29 -11.86 17.43
N HIS A 319 13.36 -11.23 16.67
CA HIS A 319 13.63 -10.77 15.30
C HIS A 319 12.93 -9.44 15.00
N VAL A 320 13.65 -8.33 15.21
CA VAL A 320 13.24 -6.97 14.79
C VAL A 320 14.14 -6.54 13.65
N LEU A 321 13.55 -6.19 12.49
CA LEU A 321 14.26 -5.67 11.32
C LEU A 321 14.52 -4.16 11.45
#